data_256a6d8ea2042734153f13d2e1f9ed3b
#
_entry.id   256a6d8ea2042734153f13d2e1f9ed3b
#
_cell.length_a   1.000
_cell.length_b   1.000
_cell.length_c   1.000
_cell.angle_alpha   90.00
_cell.angle_beta   90.00
_cell.angle_gamma   90.00
#
_symmetry.space_group_name_H-M   'P 1'
#
loop_
_entity.id
_entity.type
_entity.pdbx_description
1 polymer ?
#
loop_
_entity_poly.entity_id
_entity_poly.type
_entity_poly.pdbx_seq_one_letter_code
_entity_poly.pdbx_strand_id
1 'polypeptide(L)'
;MAPDARPMRISVIGAGAWGTALAIAAARRHRVLLWARDAAQARQMAAQRRNERYLPHAAWPDQLAVTSDHAAALAHAEGGLVVLATPMAALRERLAALAPDSCVFWLCKGVESATGLLAHQVAANVLPHASVGVLSGPSFAQEVAGGSPTALVAASADPALVDLAVHAFHGESLRIYRSTDVVGVEVGGAVKNVLAIATGIADGLNLGLNARAALITRGLAEMTRLGLALGAQHDTFMGLSGLGDLVLTATGDLSRNRKVGLLLAQGLSLDSILQKLGHVAEGVYCAETVTRLAHDHGVAMPIADMVSAVIHRRIAARDAVGSLMRRDSRSEGV
;
A
#
# COMPACT_ATOMS: atom_id res chain seq x y z
N MET A 1 -14.31 -27.02 -5.75
CA MET A 1 -13.68 -27.38 -4.45
C MET A 1 -12.18 -27.48 -4.70
N ALA A 2 -11.36 -26.58 -4.16
CA ALA A 2 -9.91 -26.73 -4.18
C ALA A 2 -9.53 -27.89 -3.25
N PRO A 3 -8.46 -28.68 -3.57
CA PRO A 3 -8.05 -29.80 -2.73
C PRO A 3 -7.67 -29.32 -1.33
N ASP A 4 -7.91 -30.16 -0.35
CA ASP A 4 -7.57 -30.02 1.08
C ASP A 4 -6.11 -29.56 1.28
N ALA A 5 -5.92 -28.27 1.22
CA ALA A 5 -4.63 -27.69 1.43
C ALA A 5 -4.37 -27.56 2.93
N ARG A 6 -3.36 -28.30 3.42
CA ARG A 6 -2.95 -28.30 4.83
C ARG A 6 -2.74 -26.88 5.35
N PRO A 7 -3.14 -26.57 6.60
CA PRO A 7 -2.86 -25.29 7.21
C PRO A 7 -1.37 -24.95 7.16
N MET A 8 -1.02 -23.79 6.58
CA MET A 8 0.35 -23.31 6.55
C MET A 8 0.68 -22.40 7.73
N ARG A 9 1.95 -22.15 7.96
CA ARG A 9 2.45 -21.16 8.94
C ARG A 9 2.68 -19.84 8.23
N ILE A 10 2.10 -18.77 8.75
CA ILE A 10 2.21 -17.42 8.19
C ILE A 10 2.63 -16.48 9.30
N SER A 11 3.68 -15.70 9.08
CA SER A 11 4.05 -14.60 9.97
C SER A 11 3.80 -13.27 9.30
N VAL A 12 3.02 -12.42 9.99
CA VAL A 12 2.76 -11.05 9.53
C VAL A 12 3.57 -10.09 10.40
N ILE A 13 4.55 -9.44 9.80
CA ILE A 13 5.46 -8.53 10.48
C ILE A 13 4.93 -7.10 10.38
N GLY A 14 4.25 -6.65 11.43
CA GLY A 14 3.65 -5.33 11.52
C GLY A 14 2.15 -5.35 11.86
N ALA A 15 1.83 -4.97 13.10
CA ALA A 15 0.47 -4.95 13.65
C ALA A 15 -0.24 -3.61 13.44
N GLY A 16 -0.07 -2.98 12.26
CA GLY A 16 -0.90 -1.88 11.80
C GLY A 16 -2.29 -2.36 11.37
N ALA A 17 -3.15 -1.44 10.91
CA ALA A 17 -4.50 -1.79 10.45
C ALA A 17 -4.46 -2.87 9.36
N TRP A 18 -3.67 -2.66 8.30
CA TRP A 18 -3.65 -3.58 7.16
C TRP A 18 -3.01 -4.93 7.49
N GLY A 19 -1.86 -4.94 8.21
CA GLY A 19 -1.25 -6.20 8.65
C GLY A 19 -2.18 -7.01 9.56
N THR A 20 -2.89 -6.36 10.50
CA THR A 20 -3.88 -7.02 11.35
C THR A 20 -5.05 -7.57 10.53
N ALA A 21 -5.58 -6.82 9.55
CA ALA A 21 -6.69 -7.27 8.72
C ALA A 21 -6.33 -8.50 7.90
N LEU A 22 -5.14 -8.50 7.30
CA LEU A 22 -4.66 -9.64 6.50
C LEU A 22 -4.37 -10.86 7.39
N ALA A 23 -3.79 -10.63 8.60
CA ALA A 23 -3.59 -11.69 9.58
C ALA A 23 -4.92 -12.35 10.01
N ILE A 24 -5.97 -11.55 10.24
CA ILE A 24 -7.32 -12.04 10.54
C ILE A 24 -7.87 -12.88 9.37
N ALA A 25 -7.75 -12.38 8.14
CA ALA A 25 -8.24 -13.09 6.95
C ALA A 25 -7.54 -14.44 6.77
N ALA A 26 -6.20 -14.49 6.89
CA ALA A 26 -5.42 -15.72 6.78
C ALA A 26 -5.69 -16.71 7.92
N ALA A 27 -5.87 -16.22 9.14
CA ALA A 27 -6.07 -17.05 10.33
C ALA A 27 -7.40 -17.81 10.37
N ARG A 28 -8.32 -17.54 9.45
CA ARG A 28 -9.52 -18.37 9.27
C ARG A 28 -9.21 -19.78 8.80
N ARG A 29 -8.03 -20.01 8.19
CA ARG A 29 -7.64 -21.30 7.60
C ARG A 29 -6.22 -21.74 7.96
N HIS A 30 -5.36 -20.82 8.41
CA HIS A 30 -3.93 -21.03 8.62
C HIS A 30 -3.50 -20.65 10.02
N ARG A 31 -2.33 -21.12 10.45
CA ARG A 31 -1.71 -20.71 11.72
C ARG A 31 -0.97 -19.40 11.49
N VAL A 32 -1.42 -18.32 12.12
CA VAL A 32 -0.87 -16.99 11.88
C VAL A 32 -0.26 -16.42 13.16
N LEU A 33 0.97 -15.92 13.05
CA LEU A 33 1.62 -15.15 14.11
C LEU A 33 1.82 -13.72 13.64
N LEU A 34 1.15 -12.79 14.33
CA LEU A 34 1.25 -11.35 14.07
C LEU A 34 2.32 -10.75 14.98
N TRP A 35 3.32 -10.10 14.39
CA TRP A 35 4.32 -9.40 15.16
C TRP A 35 3.97 -7.93 15.36
N ALA A 36 3.99 -7.47 16.61
CA ALA A 36 3.84 -6.07 17.01
C ALA A 36 5.13 -5.58 17.67
N ARG A 37 5.70 -4.48 17.16
CA ARG A 37 6.95 -3.91 17.66
C ARG A 37 6.90 -3.52 19.16
N ASP A 38 5.75 -3.02 19.60
CA ASP A 38 5.53 -2.59 20.98
C ASP A 38 5.05 -3.79 21.81
N ALA A 39 5.84 -4.17 22.82
CA ALA A 39 5.53 -5.29 23.70
C ALA A 39 4.28 -5.06 24.57
N ALA A 40 3.99 -3.82 24.94
CA ALA A 40 2.77 -3.51 25.70
C ALA A 40 1.54 -3.67 24.80
N GLN A 41 1.61 -3.18 23.58
CA GLN A 41 0.56 -3.38 22.58
C GLN A 41 0.36 -4.88 22.29
N ALA A 42 1.42 -5.65 22.09
CA ALA A 42 1.32 -7.09 21.85
C ALA A 42 0.61 -7.83 22.98
N ARG A 43 0.97 -7.54 24.25
CA ARG A 43 0.30 -8.12 25.43
C ARG A 43 -1.18 -7.74 25.51
N GLN A 44 -1.51 -6.46 25.27
CA GLN A 44 -2.89 -6.00 25.25
C GLN A 44 -3.70 -6.72 24.15
N MET A 45 -3.16 -6.81 22.94
CA MET A 45 -3.80 -7.50 21.82
C MET A 45 -4.02 -8.99 22.11
N ALA A 46 -3.05 -9.66 22.76
CA ALA A 46 -3.18 -11.07 23.16
C ALA A 46 -4.30 -11.26 24.18
N ALA A 47 -4.34 -10.41 25.22
CA ALA A 47 -5.33 -10.51 26.29
C ALA A 47 -6.76 -10.20 25.80
N GLN A 48 -6.91 -9.20 24.94
CA GLN A 48 -8.21 -8.73 24.46
C GLN A 48 -8.68 -9.45 23.21
N ARG A 49 -7.80 -10.22 22.54
CA ARG A 49 -8.03 -10.83 21.22
C ARG A 49 -8.57 -9.83 20.22
N ARG A 50 -7.98 -8.63 20.19
CA ARG A 50 -8.29 -7.56 19.23
C ARG A 50 -7.18 -6.51 19.19
N ASN A 51 -7.16 -5.76 18.09
CA ASN A 51 -6.28 -4.60 17.94
C ASN A 51 -7.09 -3.31 18.17
N GLU A 52 -7.24 -2.92 19.44
CA GLU A 52 -8.04 -1.74 19.83
C GLU A 52 -7.61 -0.46 19.13
N ARG A 53 -6.32 -0.31 18.86
CA ARG A 53 -5.77 0.91 18.26
C ARG A 53 -6.16 1.07 16.79
N TYR A 54 -6.25 -0.03 16.04
CA TYR A 54 -6.38 0.03 14.59
C TYR A 54 -7.64 -0.63 14.04
N LEU A 55 -8.14 -1.68 14.69
CA LEU A 55 -9.31 -2.46 14.28
C LEU A 55 -10.12 -2.91 15.50
N PRO A 56 -10.70 -1.98 16.28
CA PRO A 56 -11.35 -2.28 17.56
C PRO A 56 -12.55 -3.23 17.44
N HIS A 57 -13.18 -3.28 16.28
CA HIS A 57 -14.41 -4.08 16.06
C HIS A 57 -14.17 -5.40 15.33
N ALA A 58 -12.90 -5.71 14.97
CA ALA A 58 -12.59 -6.94 14.24
C ALA A 58 -12.41 -8.12 15.21
N ALA A 59 -13.20 -9.18 15.04
CA ALA A 59 -13.06 -10.43 15.78
C ALA A 59 -11.82 -11.20 15.32
N TRP A 60 -11.10 -11.83 16.25
CA TRP A 60 -9.93 -12.62 15.96
C TRP A 60 -10.24 -14.11 15.89
N PRO A 61 -9.86 -14.80 14.78
CA PRO A 61 -9.92 -16.25 14.70
C PRO A 61 -8.98 -16.91 15.73
N ASP A 62 -9.30 -18.12 16.18
CA ASP A 62 -8.50 -18.83 17.18
C ASP A 62 -7.08 -19.13 16.74
N GLN A 63 -6.85 -19.27 15.44
CA GLN A 63 -5.54 -19.53 14.83
C GLN A 63 -4.63 -18.28 14.75
N LEU A 64 -5.10 -17.11 15.21
CA LEU A 64 -4.32 -15.87 15.25
C LEU A 64 -3.69 -15.68 16.63
N ALA A 65 -2.37 -15.75 16.68
CA ALA A 65 -1.57 -15.36 17.83
C ALA A 65 -0.82 -14.05 17.58
N VAL A 66 -0.35 -13.39 18.64
CA VAL A 66 0.45 -12.17 18.54
C VAL A 66 1.68 -12.27 19.44
N THR A 67 2.78 -11.69 18.98
CA THR A 67 4.03 -11.60 19.73
C THR A 67 4.74 -10.27 19.50
N SER A 68 5.59 -9.87 20.43
CA SER A 68 6.58 -8.80 20.23
C SER A 68 8.00 -9.35 20.03
N ASP A 69 8.17 -10.65 20.12
CA ASP A 69 9.43 -11.32 19.83
C ASP A 69 9.58 -11.49 18.30
N HIS A 70 10.52 -10.74 17.72
CA HIS A 70 10.77 -10.77 16.27
C HIS A 70 11.38 -12.09 15.83
N ALA A 71 12.29 -12.67 16.61
CA ALA A 71 12.92 -13.94 16.28
C ALA A 71 11.90 -15.09 16.28
N ALA A 72 11.03 -15.14 17.29
CA ALA A 72 9.93 -16.11 17.34
C ALA A 72 8.96 -15.95 16.16
N ALA A 73 8.68 -14.71 15.71
CA ALA A 73 7.86 -14.48 14.55
C ALA A 73 8.52 -15.00 13.25
N LEU A 74 9.81 -14.80 13.06
CA LEU A 74 10.52 -15.33 11.90
C LEU A 74 10.61 -16.87 11.92
N ALA A 75 10.94 -17.46 13.06
CA ALA A 75 11.00 -18.92 13.23
C ALA A 75 9.62 -19.59 12.98
N HIS A 76 8.51 -18.93 13.33
CA HIS A 76 7.18 -19.44 13.04
C HIS A 76 6.93 -19.65 11.54
N ALA A 77 7.48 -18.79 10.68
CA ALA A 77 7.29 -18.86 9.24
C ALA A 77 8.30 -19.75 8.50
N GLU A 78 9.20 -20.43 9.19
CA GLU A 78 10.13 -21.37 8.53
C GLU A 78 9.37 -22.43 7.73
N GLY A 79 9.68 -22.51 6.41
CA GLY A 79 8.96 -23.35 5.46
C GLY A 79 7.53 -22.91 5.17
N GLY A 80 7.16 -21.68 5.52
CA GLY A 80 5.87 -21.05 5.28
C GLY A 80 5.99 -19.69 4.58
N LEU A 81 5.20 -18.70 5.02
CA LEU A 81 5.14 -17.39 4.38
C LEU A 81 5.39 -16.25 5.37
N VAL A 82 6.27 -15.33 5.01
CA VAL A 82 6.45 -14.04 5.70
C VAL A 82 5.72 -12.95 4.94
N VAL A 83 4.94 -12.14 5.66
CA VAL A 83 4.27 -10.95 5.12
C VAL A 83 4.79 -9.71 5.84
N LEU A 84 5.49 -8.84 5.13
CA LEU A 84 6.01 -7.58 5.66
C LEU A 84 4.92 -6.49 5.54
N ALA A 85 4.25 -6.21 6.64
CA ALA A 85 3.19 -5.20 6.77
C ALA A 85 3.69 -3.91 7.46
N THR A 86 4.97 -3.62 7.30
CA THR A 86 5.64 -2.42 7.82
C THR A 86 5.67 -1.31 6.77
N PRO A 87 5.85 -0.03 7.14
CA PRO A 87 6.08 1.05 6.19
C PRO A 87 7.32 0.81 5.33
N MET A 88 7.37 1.43 4.13
CA MET A 88 8.50 1.36 3.21
C MET A 88 9.85 1.70 3.87
N ALA A 89 9.88 2.68 4.76
CA ALA A 89 11.09 3.07 5.49
C ALA A 89 11.71 1.96 6.37
N ALA A 90 10.94 0.92 6.72
CA ALA A 90 11.43 -0.21 7.50
C ALA A 90 11.74 -1.44 6.64
N LEU A 91 11.42 -1.43 5.34
CA LEU A 91 11.51 -2.62 4.48
C LEU A 91 12.91 -3.20 4.45
N ARG A 92 13.93 -2.39 4.20
CA ARG A 92 15.33 -2.83 4.11
C ARG A 92 15.78 -3.57 5.36
N GLU A 93 15.52 -2.99 6.53
CA GLU A 93 15.86 -3.60 7.83
C GLU A 93 15.13 -4.93 8.04
N ARG A 94 13.85 -5.00 7.67
CA ARG A 94 13.06 -6.23 7.82
C ARG A 94 13.52 -7.32 6.87
N LEU A 95 13.84 -7.00 5.63
CA LEU A 95 14.40 -7.95 4.66
C LEU A 95 15.76 -8.48 5.12
N ALA A 96 16.63 -7.63 5.66
CA ALA A 96 17.96 -8.03 6.14
C ALA A 96 17.92 -9.00 7.33
N ALA A 97 16.80 -9.09 8.03
CA ALA A 97 16.62 -10.03 9.14
C ALA A 97 16.08 -11.41 8.72
N LEU A 98 15.75 -11.61 7.44
CA LEU A 98 15.17 -12.85 6.94
C LEU A 98 16.25 -13.85 6.51
N ALA A 99 15.89 -15.14 6.53
CA ALA A 99 16.73 -16.19 5.96
C ALA A 99 16.77 -16.07 4.42
N PRO A 100 17.90 -16.46 3.78
CA PRO A 100 18.09 -16.30 2.34
C PRO A 100 17.06 -17.01 1.46
N ASP A 101 16.45 -18.07 1.96
CA ASP A 101 15.45 -18.91 1.27
C ASP A 101 14.00 -18.58 1.65
N SER A 102 13.77 -17.45 2.31
CA SER A 102 12.44 -17.05 2.75
C SER A 102 11.49 -16.79 1.58
N CYS A 103 10.23 -17.19 1.75
CA CYS A 103 9.10 -16.78 0.90
C CYS A 103 8.48 -15.51 1.48
N VAL A 104 8.52 -14.39 0.74
CA VAL A 104 8.17 -13.07 1.29
C VAL A 104 7.23 -12.28 0.40
N PHE A 105 6.14 -11.78 0.97
CA PHE A 105 5.37 -10.68 0.37
C PHE A 105 5.48 -9.43 1.23
N TRP A 106 5.61 -8.28 0.58
CA TRP A 106 5.44 -6.98 1.26
C TRP A 106 4.13 -6.32 0.89
N LEU A 107 3.64 -5.49 1.81
CA LEU A 107 2.42 -4.70 1.67
C LEU A 107 2.70 -3.21 1.59
N CYS A 108 3.95 -2.80 1.86
CA CYS A 108 4.35 -1.39 1.83
C CYS A 108 4.20 -0.82 0.42
N LYS A 109 3.87 0.45 0.37
CA LYS A 109 3.65 1.20 -0.86
C LYS A 109 4.57 2.42 -0.86
N GLY A 110 5.20 2.70 -1.99
CA GLY A 110 6.09 3.85 -2.11
C GLY A 110 7.49 3.49 -2.58
N VAL A 111 8.37 4.45 -2.44
CA VAL A 111 9.77 4.42 -2.87
C VAL A 111 10.65 4.66 -1.64
N GLU A 112 11.77 3.98 -1.52
CA GLU A 112 12.73 4.19 -0.43
C GLU A 112 13.33 5.59 -0.53
N SER A 113 13.13 6.42 0.50
CA SER A 113 13.46 7.85 0.45
C SER A 113 14.95 8.13 0.23
N ALA A 114 15.82 7.30 0.82
CA ALA A 114 17.27 7.49 0.77
C ALA A 114 17.87 7.17 -0.60
N THR A 115 17.33 6.16 -1.30
CA THR A 115 17.93 5.61 -2.53
C THR A 115 17.10 5.85 -3.79
N GLY A 116 15.79 6.13 -3.65
CA GLY A 116 14.88 6.18 -4.79
C GLY A 116 14.45 4.81 -5.32
N LEU A 117 14.79 3.72 -4.64
CA LEU A 117 14.50 2.36 -5.09
C LEU A 117 13.07 1.94 -4.79
N LEU A 118 12.46 1.18 -5.70
CA LEU A 118 11.24 0.42 -5.46
C LEU A 118 11.54 -0.78 -4.55
N ALA A 119 10.50 -1.35 -3.93
CA ALA A 119 10.66 -2.41 -2.93
C ALA A 119 11.37 -3.67 -3.48
N HIS A 120 11.06 -4.09 -4.72
CA HIS A 120 11.75 -5.23 -5.35
C HIS A 120 13.23 -4.97 -5.58
N GLN A 121 13.63 -3.72 -5.87
CA GLN A 121 15.04 -3.34 -6.03
C GLN A 121 15.76 -3.34 -4.67
N VAL A 122 15.09 -2.89 -3.61
CA VAL A 122 15.60 -3.03 -2.24
C VAL A 122 15.79 -4.50 -1.88
N ALA A 123 14.82 -5.35 -2.22
CA ALA A 123 14.90 -6.79 -1.97
C ALA A 123 16.06 -7.44 -2.74
N ALA A 124 16.25 -7.11 -4.01
CA ALA A 124 17.38 -7.63 -4.81
C ALA A 124 18.74 -7.26 -4.21
N ASN A 125 18.86 -6.09 -3.57
CA ASN A 125 20.09 -5.65 -2.92
C ASN A 125 20.37 -6.33 -1.57
N VAL A 126 19.31 -6.71 -0.84
CA VAL A 126 19.44 -7.13 0.56
C VAL A 126 19.25 -8.64 0.72
N LEU A 127 18.38 -9.24 -0.10
CA LEU A 127 17.95 -10.62 0.01
C LEU A 127 17.83 -11.27 -1.38
N PRO A 128 18.93 -11.36 -2.16
CA PRO A 128 18.89 -11.68 -3.59
C PRO A 128 18.44 -13.11 -3.92
N HIS A 129 18.45 -14.02 -2.95
CA HIS A 129 18.11 -15.43 -3.15
C HIS A 129 16.71 -15.81 -2.66
N ALA A 130 15.99 -14.91 -2.03
CA ALA A 130 14.65 -15.18 -1.54
C ALA A 130 13.60 -15.10 -2.67
N SER A 131 12.55 -15.89 -2.54
CA SER A 131 11.35 -15.72 -3.35
C SER A 131 10.53 -14.53 -2.79
N VAL A 132 10.47 -13.46 -3.57
CA VAL A 132 9.87 -12.19 -3.11
C VAL A 132 8.75 -11.71 -4.01
N GLY A 133 7.79 -10.98 -3.43
CA GLY A 133 6.67 -10.41 -4.17
C GLY A 133 5.93 -9.30 -3.42
N VAL A 134 5.01 -8.67 -4.11
CA VAL A 134 4.14 -7.61 -3.60
C VAL A 134 2.68 -8.06 -3.60
N LEU A 135 1.96 -7.72 -2.52
CA LEU A 135 0.52 -7.89 -2.42
C LEU A 135 -0.12 -6.49 -2.35
N SER A 136 -0.96 -6.14 -3.32
CA SER A 136 -1.57 -4.83 -3.45
C SER A 136 -2.98 -4.92 -4.04
N GLY A 137 -3.69 -3.79 -4.12
CA GLY A 137 -5.04 -3.68 -4.69
C GLY A 137 -6.00 -2.90 -3.81
N PRO A 138 -7.26 -2.72 -4.26
CA PRO A 138 -8.27 -1.94 -3.56
C PRO A 138 -8.70 -2.63 -2.27
N SER A 139 -8.27 -2.11 -1.12
CA SER A 139 -8.50 -2.77 0.17
C SER A 139 -8.43 -1.81 1.34
N PHE A 140 -9.56 -1.52 1.93
CA PHE A 140 -9.58 -0.91 3.25
C PHE A 140 -9.50 -1.99 4.34
N ALA A 141 -8.59 -1.80 5.30
CA ALA A 141 -8.33 -2.77 6.35
C ALA A 141 -9.59 -3.15 7.17
N GLN A 142 -10.46 -2.19 7.43
CA GLN A 142 -11.72 -2.42 8.17
C GLN A 142 -12.66 -3.35 7.41
N GLU A 143 -12.78 -3.16 6.10
CA GLU A 143 -13.64 -3.98 5.24
C GLU A 143 -13.10 -5.42 5.13
N VAL A 144 -11.78 -5.57 4.92
CA VAL A 144 -11.15 -6.89 4.86
C VAL A 144 -11.28 -7.64 6.18
N ALA A 145 -11.01 -6.98 7.32
CA ALA A 145 -11.15 -7.58 8.64
C ALA A 145 -12.60 -7.97 8.94
N GLY A 146 -13.57 -7.19 8.47
CA GLY A 146 -15.01 -7.45 8.57
C GLY A 146 -15.50 -8.55 7.63
N GLY A 147 -14.67 -9.02 6.70
CA GLY A 147 -15.04 -10.07 5.73
C GLY A 147 -15.82 -9.54 4.52
N SER A 148 -15.76 -8.26 4.22
CA SER A 148 -16.34 -7.71 2.99
C SER A 148 -15.62 -8.24 1.75
N PRO A 149 -16.33 -8.49 0.64
CA PRO A 149 -15.72 -8.97 -0.59
C PRO A 149 -14.60 -8.03 -1.07
N THR A 150 -13.41 -8.56 -1.21
CA THR A 150 -12.21 -7.78 -1.56
C THR A 150 -11.38 -8.55 -2.60
N ALA A 151 -10.75 -7.83 -3.52
CA ALA A 151 -9.86 -8.39 -4.52
C ALA A 151 -8.46 -7.76 -4.42
N LEU A 152 -7.43 -8.61 -4.40
CA LEU A 152 -6.03 -8.21 -4.36
C LEU A 152 -5.25 -8.85 -5.50
N VAL A 153 -4.09 -8.28 -5.80
CA VAL A 153 -3.11 -8.82 -6.73
C VAL A 153 -1.88 -9.26 -5.94
N ALA A 154 -1.47 -10.51 -6.14
CA ALA A 154 -0.17 -11.02 -5.75
C ALA A 154 0.73 -11.02 -6.98
N ALA A 155 1.82 -10.25 -6.95
CA ALA A 155 2.76 -10.15 -8.04
C ALA A 155 4.15 -10.61 -7.61
N SER A 156 4.73 -11.51 -8.39
CA SER A 156 6.10 -12.00 -8.24
C SER A 156 6.63 -12.53 -9.57
N ALA A 157 7.95 -12.47 -9.75
CA ALA A 157 8.63 -13.18 -10.84
C ALA A 157 8.65 -14.71 -10.61
N ASP A 158 8.43 -15.17 -9.37
CA ASP A 158 8.35 -16.58 -9.00
C ASP A 158 6.87 -17.04 -8.97
N PRO A 159 6.41 -17.87 -9.94
CA PRO A 159 5.04 -18.37 -9.95
C PRO A 159 4.68 -19.21 -8.73
N ALA A 160 5.63 -19.93 -8.14
CA ALA A 160 5.40 -20.75 -6.95
C ALA A 160 5.05 -19.88 -5.74
N LEU A 161 5.73 -18.73 -5.61
CA LEU A 161 5.40 -17.76 -4.57
C LEU A 161 4.00 -17.16 -4.76
N VAL A 162 3.60 -16.87 -6.02
CA VAL A 162 2.23 -16.40 -6.31
C VAL A 162 1.19 -17.45 -5.95
N ASP A 163 1.44 -18.72 -6.25
CA ASP A 163 0.55 -19.82 -5.85
C ASP A 163 0.47 -19.96 -4.32
N LEU A 164 1.58 -19.73 -3.61
CA LEU A 164 1.60 -19.70 -2.15
C LEU A 164 0.72 -18.57 -1.60
N ALA A 165 0.74 -17.37 -2.20
CA ALA A 165 -0.15 -16.27 -1.82
C ALA A 165 -1.62 -16.58 -2.07
N VAL A 166 -1.93 -17.22 -3.20
CA VAL A 166 -3.29 -17.70 -3.48
C VAL A 166 -3.73 -18.71 -2.43
N HIS A 167 -2.87 -19.67 -2.09
CA HIS A 167 -3.17 -20.64 -1.04
C HIS A 167 -3.40 -19.96 0.32
N ALA A 168 -2.57 -18.97 0.66
CA ALA A 168 -2.62 -18.26 1.94
C ALA A 168 -3.89 -17.41 2.10
N PHE A 169 -4.31 -16.71 1.04
CA PHE A 169 -5.28 -15.62 1.17
C PHE A 169 -6.56 -15.79 0.35
N HIS A 170 -6.56 -16.57 -0.73
CA HIS A 170 -7.77 -16.72 -1.56
C HIS A 170 -8.84 -17.51 -0.80
N GLY A 171 -10.06 -16.95 -0.67
CA GLY A 171 -11.15 -17.54 0.08
C GLY A 171 -12.49 -16.88 -0.24
N GLU A 172 -13.48 -17.09 0.62
CA GLU A 172 -14.86 -16.63 0.40
C GLU A 172 -14.99 -15.11 0.26
N SER A 173 -14.24 -14.35 1.07
CA SER A 173 -14.30 -12.89 1.09
C SER A 173 -13.08 -12.21 0.46
N LEU A 174 -12.00 -12.95 0.19
CA LEU A 174 -10.77 -12.38 -0.35
C LEU A 174 -10.36 -13.12 -1.61
N ARG A 175 -10.36 -12.42 -2.74
CA ARG A 175 -9.98 -12.97 -4.04
C ARG A 175 -8.57 -12.51 -4.41
N ILE A 176 -7.66 -13.45 -4.71
CA ILE A 176 -6.30 -13.15 -5.12
C ILE A 176 -6.15 -13.37 -6.62
N TYR A 177 -5.71 -12.34 -7.32
CA TYR A 177 -5.33 -12.37 -8.73
C TYR A 177 -3.81 -12.46 -8.85
N ARG A 178 -3.35 -13.21 -9.83
CA ARG A 178 -1.93 -13.44 -10.12
C ARG A 178 -1.40 -12.38 -11.06
N SER A 179 -0.15 -11.96 -10.86
CA SER A 179 0.58 -11.10 -11.78
C SER A 179 2.08 -11.44 -11.77
N THR A 180 2.75 -11.19 -12.87
CA THR A 180 4.22 -11.21 -12.97
C THR A 180 4.80 -9.80 -12.98
N ASP A 181 3.96 -8.77 -13.12
CA ASP A 181 4.37 -7.36 -13.19
C ASP A 181 4.49 -6.75 -11.78
N VAL A 182 5.60 -7.05 -11.11
CA VAL A 182 5.93 -6.49 -9.80
C VAL A 182 6.06 -4.98 -9.86
N VAL A 183 6.72 -4.46 -10.91
CA VAL A 183 6.97 -3.02 -11.10
C VAL A 183 5.65 -2.25 -11.20
N GLY A 184 4.73 -2.70 -12.05
CA GLY A 184 3.43 -2.05 -12.22
C GLY A 184 2.59 -2.03 -10.95
N VAL A 185 2.59 -3.13 -10.19
CA VAL A 185 1.87 -3.23 -8.93
C VAL A 185 2.45 -2.29 -7.86
N GLU A 186 3.77 -2.16 -7.78
CA GLU A 186 4.45 -1.24 -6.86
C GLU A 186 4.23 0.23 -7.23
N VAL A 187 4.40 0.58 -8.50
CA VAL A 187 4.18 1.95 -9.00
C VAL A 187 2.72 2.38 -8.78
N GLY A 188 1.77 1.50 -9.13
CA GLY A 188 0.35 1.74 -8.86
C GLY A 188 0.09 2.05 -7.39
N GLY A 189 0.61 1.21 -6.49
CA GLY A 189 0.50 1.39 -5.05
C GLY A 189 1.13 2.68 -4.51
N ALA A 190 2.28 3.10 -5.05
CA ALA A 190 2.98 4.30 -4.64
C ALA A 190 2.27 5.58 -5.11
N VAL A 191 1.98 5.66 -6.41
CA VAL A 191 1.46 6.89 -7.05
C VAL A 191 0.01 7.17 -6.64
N LYS A 192 -0.84 6.14 -6.50
CA LYS A 192 -2.23 6.33 -6.08
C LYS A 192 -2.39 7.14 -4.79
N ASN A 193 -1.46 6.98 -3.86
CA ASN A 193 -1.50 7.67 -2.57
C ASN A 193 -1.30 9.17 -2.72
N VAL A 194 -0.42 9.57 -3.64
CA VAL A 194 -0.18 10.97 -4.00
C VAL A 194 -1.40 11.55 -4.70
N LEU A 195 -1.97 10.81 -5.65
CA LEU A 195 -3.15 11.24 -6.41
C LEU A 195 -4.40 11.36 -5.52
N ALA A 196 -4.52 10.52 -4.49
CA ALA A 196 -5.60 10.63 -3.51
C ALA A 196 -5.50 11.92 -2.66
N ILE A 197 -4.30 12.45 -2.44
CA ILE A 197 -4.14 13.78 -1.82
C ILE A 197 -4.66 14.86 -2.79
N ALA A 198 -4.36 14.76 -4.09
CA ALA A 198 -4.87 15.70 -5.10
C ALA A 198 -6.40 15.74 -5.12
N THR A 199 -7.06 14.58 -5.14
CA THR A 199 -8.53 14.52 -5.11
C THR A 199 -9.10 15.06 -3.80
N GLY A 200 -8.43 14.81 -2.66
CA GLY A 200 -8.79 15.40 -1.38
C GLY A 200 -8.66 16.92 -1.37
N ILE A 201 -7.65 17.50 -2.02
CA ILE A 201 -7.50 18.95 -2.19
C ILE A 201 -8.68 19.50 -3.02
N ALA A 202 -9.02 18.88 -4.15
CA ALA A 202 -10.12 19.30 -4.99
C ALA A 202 -11.47 19.26 -4.25
N ASP A 203 -11.71 18.21 -3.48
CA ASP A 203 -12.90 18.07 -2.64
C ASP A 203 -12.97 19.15 -1.56
N GLY A 204 -11.86 19.42 -0.88
CA GLY A 204 -11.77 20.44 0.17
C GLY A 204 -11.93 21.86 -0.35
N LEU A 205 -11.62 22.12 -1.62
CA LEU A 205 -11.87 23.37 -2.33
C LEU A 205 -13.26 23.43 -2.96
N ASN A 206 -14.09 22.40 -2.82
CA ASN A 206 -15.44 22.28 -3.39
C ASN A 206 -15.47 22.40 -4.94
N LEU A 207 -14.49 21.83 -5.63
CA LEU A 207 -14.40 21.90 -7.11
C LEU A 207 -15.38 20.96 -7.83
N GLY A 208 -16.07 20.10 -7.08
CA GLY A 208 -17.11 19.21 -7.60
C GLY A 208 -16.61 17.89 -8.18
N LEU A 209 -17.59 17.06 -8.60
CA LEU A 209 -17.32 15.69 -9.04
C LEU A 209 -16.58 15.63 -10.41
N ASN A 210 -16.83 16.60 -11.28
CA ASN A 210 -16.14 16.68 -12.59
C ASN A 210 -14.62 16.84 -12.40
N ALA A 211 -14.18 17.70 -11.47
CA ALA A 211 -12.77 17.90 -11.16
C ALA A 211 -12.17 16.63 -10.57
N ARG A 212 -12.89 15.93 -9.67
CA ARG A 212 -12.43 14.64 -9.12
C ARG A 212 -12.26 13.58 -10.22
N ALA A 213 -13.23 13.43 -11.12
CA ALA A 213 -13.16 12.50 -12.24
C ALA A 213 -11.96 12.80 -13.14
N ALA A 214 -11.77 14.08 -13.51
CA ALA A 214 -10.63 14.51 -14.30
C ALA A 214 -9.29 14.21 -13.61
N LEU A 215 -9.16 14.46 -12.30
CA LEU A 215 -7.95 14.15 -11.53
C LEU A 215 -7.66 12.64 -11.48
N ILE A 216 -8.67 11.79 -11.33
CA ILE A 216 -8.51 10.33 -11.34
C ILE A 216 -8.01 9.89 -12.72
N THR A 217 -8.66 10.31 -13.80
CA THR A 217 -8.30 9.93 -15.18
C THR A 217 -6.90 10.43 -15.56
N ARG A 218 -6.62 11.71 -15.32
CA ARG A 218 -5.31 12.29 -15.64
C ARG A 218 -4.21 11.75 -14.73
N GLY A 219 -4.51 11.51 -13.45
CA GLY A 219 -3.60 10.89 -12.52
C GLY A 219 -3.26 9.44 -12.91
N LEU A 220 -4.24 8.68 -13.39
CA LEU A 220 -3.99 7.33 -13.93
C LEU A 220 -3.03 7.38 -15.13
N ALA A 221 -3.19 8.37 -16.02
CA ALA A 221 -2.27 8.56 -17.14
C ALA A 221 -0.85 8.92 -16.68
N GLU A 222 -0.69 9.73 -15.62
CA GLU A 222 0.63 10.01 -15.01
C GLU A 222 1.25 8.74 -14.44
N MET A 223 0.47 7.97 -13.68
CA MET A 223 0.89 6.69 -13.10
C MET A 223 1.34 5.70 -14.17
N THR A 224 0.57 5.58 -15.25
CA THR A 224 0.87 4.68 -16.38
C THR A 224 2.17 5.08 -17.06
N ARG A 225 2.38 6.38 -17.36
CA ARG A 225 3.62 6.86 -17.98
C ARG A 225 4.85 6.54 -17.14
N LEU A 226 4.79 6.80 -15.82
CA LEU A 226 5.89 6.47 -14.93
C LEU A 226 6.14 4.95 -14.91
N GLY A 227 5.09 4.16 -14.80
CA GLY A 227 5.23 2.71 -14.76
C GLY A 227 5.85 2.15 -16.06
N LEU A 228 5.40 2.61 -17.23
CA LEU A 228 5.97 2.19 -18.51
C LEU A 228 7.45 2.57 -18.63
N ALA A 229 7.84 3.76 -18.18
CA ALA A 229 9.23 4.19 -18.15
C ALA A 229 10.11 3.33 -17.22
N LEU A 230 9.51 2.71 -16.20
CA LEU A 230 10.16 1.78 -15.27
C LEU A 230 10.07 0.31 -15.71
N GLY A 231 9.47 0.02 -16.87
CA GLY A 231 9.36 -1.33 -17.43
C GLY A 231 8.11 -2.12 -17.03
N ALA A 232 7.10 -1.46 -16.46
CA ALA A 232 5.81 -2.08 -16.14
C ALA A 232 4.95 -2.32 -17.38
N GLN A 233 3.92 -3.15 -17.21
CA GLN A 233 2.92 -3.44 -18.26
C GLN A 233 1.74 -2.47 -18.18
N HIS A 234 1.27 -1.97 -19.32
CA HIS A 234 0.14 -1.05 -19.42
C HIS A 234 -1.13 -1.59 -18.72
N ASP A 235 -1.44 -2.86 -18.94
CA ASP A 235 -2.68 -3.48 -18.46
C ASP A 235 -2.75 -3.56 -16.93
N THR A 236 -1.61 -3.58 -16.24
CA THR A 236 -1.56 -3.53 -14.78
C THR A 236 -2.21 -2.27 -14.23
N PHE A 237 -2.07 -1.13 -14.92
CA PHE A 237 -2.65 0.15 -14.49
C PHE A 237 -4.15 0.23 -14.75
N MET A 238 -4.68 -0.52 -15.71
CA MET A 238 -6.13 -0.64 -15.94
C MET A 238 -6.79 -1.65 -14.99
N GLY A 239 -5.99 -2.41 -14.24
CA GLY A 239 -6.44 -3.44 -13.31
C GLY A 239 -6.64 -2.96 -11.87
N LEU A 240 -6.67 -3.96 -10.95
CA LEU A 240 -6.91 -3.74 -9.52
C LEU A 240 -5.82 -2.88 -8.85
N SER A 241 -4.55 -3.10 -9.18
CA SER A 241 -3.42 -2.40 -8.55
C SER A 241 -3.21 -0.97 -9.05
N GLY A 242 -3.77 -0.63 -10.22
CA GLY A 242 -3.79 0.71 -10.81
C GLY A 242 -5.13 1.40 -10.55
N LEU A 243 -6.03 1.35 -11.55
CA LEU A 243 -7.33 2.03 -11.53
C LEU A 243 -8.18 1.66 -10.31
N GLY A 244 -8.26 0.37 -9.97
CA GLY A 244 -9.11 -0.08 -8.86
C GLY A 244 -8.69 0.52 -7.52
N ASP A 245 -7.40 0.44 -7.19
CA ASP A 245 -6.87 0.98 -5.93
C ASP A 245 -6.83 2.53 -5.92
N LEU A 246 -6.63 3.16 -7.09
CA LEU A 246 -6.73 4.60 -7.24
C LEU A 246 -8.15 5.10 -6.99
N VAL A 247 -9.16 4.52 -7.63
CA VAL A 247 -10.57 4.92 -7.47
C VAL A 247 -10.99 4.77 -6.01
N LEU A 248 -10.72 3.61 -5.38
CA LEU A 248 -11.05 3.39 -3.97
C LEU A 248 -10.40 4.45 -3.07
N THR A 249 -9.10 4.73 -3.29
CA THR A 249 -8.35 5.65 -2.42
C THR A 249 -8.72 7.12 -2.66
N ALA A 250 -9.05 7.49 -3.89
CA ALA A 250 -9.44 8.85 -4.28
C ALA A 250 -10.88 9.22 -3.89
N THR A 251 -11.78 8.24 -3.71
CA THR A 251 -13.20 8.48 -3.45
C THR A 251 -13.65 8.05 -2.06
N GLY A 252 -12.99 7.06 -1.46
CA GLY A 252 -13.41 6.46 -0.21
C GLY A 252 -13.15 7.33 1.02
N ASP A 253 -14.11 7.39 1.94
CA ASP A 253 -14.03 8.18 3.18
C ASP A 253 -13.02 7.59 4.20
N LEU A 254 -12.66 6.33 4.05
CA LEU A 254 -11.62 5.70 4.87
C LEU A 254 -10.20 6.06 4.41
N SER A 255 -10.05 6.71 3.24
CA SER A 255 -8.75 7.10 2.69
C SER A 255 -8.07 8.19 3.52
N ARG A 256 -6.99 7.84 4.19
CA ARG A 256 -6.16 8.79 4.95
C ARG A 256 -5.50 9.83 4.04
N ASN A 257 -5.06 9.43 2.86
CA ASN A 257 -4.42 10.33 1.90
C ASN A 257 -5.44 11.37 1.38
N ARG A 258 -6.67 10.97 1.06
CA ARG A 258 -7.73 11.91 0.70
C ARG A 258 -8.03 12.86 1.86
N LYS A 259 -8.07 12.38 3.12
CA LYS A 259 -8.25 13.23 4.30
C LYS A 259 -7.11 14.25 4.48
N VAL A 260 -5.87 13.89 4.19
CA VAL A 260 -4.75 14.86 4.16
C VAL A 260 -5.05 15.96 3.17
N GLY A 261 -5.46 15.64 1.94
CA GLY A 261 -5.81 16.61 0.91
C GLY A 261 -6.93 17.57 1.34
N LEU A 262 -8.01 17.04 1.94
CA LEU A 262 -9.10 17.84 2.49
C LEU A 262 -8.61 18.88 3.53
N LEU A 263 -7.71 18.46 4.42
CA LEU A 263 -7.19 19.33 5.49
C LEU A 263 -6.16 20.35 4.95
N LEU A 264 -5.35 19.98 3.93
CA LEU A 264 -4.47 20.92 3.24
C LEU A 264 -5.25 22.02 2.53
N ALA A 265 -6.39 21.69 1.92
CA ALA A 265 -7.29 22.67 1.29
C ALA A 265 -7.88 23.68 2.30
N GLN A 266 -8.01 23.29 3.56
CA GLN A 266 -8.43 24.15 4.67
C GLN A 266 -7.28 25.04 5.21
N GLY A 267 -6.07 24.92 4.67
CA GLY A 267 -4.89 25.71 5.08
C GLY A 267 -4.17 25.17 6.32
N LEU A 268 -4.50 23.97 6.81
CA LEU A 268 -3.80 23.37 7.94
C LEU A 268 -2.34 23.04 7.58
N SER A 269 -1.46 23.14 8.58
CA SER A 269 -0.06 22.70 8.40
C SER A 269 0.02 21.17 8.37
N LEU A 270 1.03 20.63 7.68
CA LEU A 270 1.26 19.20 7.64
C LEU A 270 1.40 18.60 9.04
N ASP A 271 2.16 19.27 9.93
CA ASP A 271 2.35 18.81 11.32
C ASP A 271 1.01 18.70 12.08
N SER A 272 0.15 19.72 11.93
CA SER A 272 -1.20 19.72 12.54
C SER A 272 -2.07 18.61 11.96
N ILE A 273 -1.94 18.34 10.65
CA ILE A 273 -2.67 17.26 9.97
C ILE A 273 -2.22 15.90 10.49
N LEU A 274 -0.92 15.66 10.58
CA LEU A 274 -0.35 14.39 11.06
C LEU A 274 -0.73 14.14 12.53
N GLN A 275 -0.69 15.16 13.37
CA GLN A 275 -1.17 15.07 14.76
C GLN A 275 -2.66 14.72 14.84
N LYS A 276 -3.50 15.38 14.04
CA LYS A 276 -4.95 15.16 14.01
C LYS A 276 -5.33 13.78 13.51
N LEU A 277 -4.61 13.25 12.52
CA LEU A 277 -4.87 11.93 11.96
C LEU A 277 -4.32 10.79 12.82
N GLY A 278 -3.35 11.06 13.71
CA GLY A 278 -2.76 10.08 14.63
C GLY A 278 -1.93 8.98 13.97
N HIS A 279 -1.87 8.96 12.63
CA HIS A 279 -1.20 7.92 11.85
C HIS A 279 -0.59 8.51 10.57
N VAL A 280 0.48 7.88 10.11
CA VAL A 280 1.17 8.24 8.87
C VAL A 280 0.25 8.03 7.66
N ALA A 281 0.15 9.06 6.80
CA ALA A 281 -0.39 8.94 5.46
C ALA A 281 0.77 8.74 4.48
N GLU A 282 0.88 7.56 3.88
CA GLU A 282 2.04 7.20 3.03
C GLU A 282 2.26 8.17 1.87
N GLY A 283 1.19 8.71 1.28
CA GLY A 283 1.26 9.67 0.18
C GLY A 283 2.05 10.94 0.50
N VAL A 284 2.09 11.37 1.76
CA VAL A 284 2.89 12.52 2.18
C VAL A 284 4.38 12.27 1.98
N TYR A 285 4.85 11.09 2.39
CA TYR A 285 6.27 10.71 2.27
C TYR A 285 6.62 10.26 0.85
N CYS A 286 5.64 9.73 0.10
CA CYS A 286 5.86 9.30 -1.28
C CYS A 286 5.86 10.46 -2.28
N ALA A 287 5.22 11.60 -1.99
CA ALA A 287 5.04 12.66 -2.96
C ALA A 287 6.38 13.14 -3.55
N GLU A 288 7.34 13.49 -2.70
CA GLU A 288 8.66 13.95 -3.14
C GLU A 288 9.48 12.84 -3.82
N THR A 289 9.44 11.62 -3.29
CA THR A 289 10.22 10.51 -3.87
C THR A 289 9.67 10.07 -5.21
N VAL A 290 8.34 10.07 -5.40
CA VAL A 290 7.69 9.76 -6.68
C VAL A 290 7.99 10.83 -7.72
N THR A 291 7.92 12.11 -7.36
CA THR A 291 8.25 13.19 -8.31
C THR A 291 9.72 13.18 -8.70
N ARG A 292 10.64 12.92 -7.77
CA ARG A 292 12.06 12.74 -8.07
C ARG A 292 12.30 11.57 -9.01
N LEU A 293 11.73 10.40 -8.70
CA LEU A 293 11.82 9.21 -9.56
C LEU A 293 11.30 9.47 -10.98
N ALA A 294 10.19 10.20 -11.11
CA ALA A 294 9.65 10.61 -12.40
C ALA A 294 10.61 11.53 -13.17
N HIS A 295 11.17 12.52 -12.52
CA HIS A 295 12.16 13.45 -13.13
C HIS A 295 13.42 12.70 -13.57
N ASP A 296 13.94 11.78 -12.77
CA ASP A 296 15.13 10.97 -13.09
C ASP A 296 14.91 10.11 -14.35
N HIS A 297 13.65 9.77 -14.66
CA HIS A 297 13.26 9.00 -15.85
C HIS A 297 12.64 9.88 -16.97
N GLY A 298 12.70 11.20 -16.87
CA GLY A 298 12.17 12.13 -17.86
C GLY A 298 10.64 12.12 -18.00
N VAL A 299 9.92 11.67 -16.98
CA VAL A 299 8.46 11.55 -16.99
C VAL A 299 7.80 12.77 -16.35
N ALA A 300 6.93 13.45 -17.10
CA ALA A 300 6.13 14.56 -16.57
C ALA A 300 4.94 14.06 -15.75
N MET A 301 4.88 14.46 -14.46
CA MET A 301 3.80 14.15 -13.55
C MET A 301 3.23 15.40 -12.88
N PRO A 302 2.58 16.30 -13.65
CA PRO A 302 2.15 17.61 -13.16
C PRO A 302 1.21 17.58 -11.95
N ILE A 303 0.35 16.58 -11.81
CA ILE A 303 -0.54 16.44 -10.64
C ILE A 303 0.30 16.07 -9.42
N ALA A 304 1.20 15.10 -9.54
CA ALA A 304 2.08 14.68 -8.44
C ALA A 304 3.03 15.83 -8.03
N ASP A 305 3.57 16.60 -8.98
CA ASP A 305 4.42 17.76 -8.72
C ASP A 305 3.68 18.85 -7.92
N MET A 306 2.41 19.13 -8.28
CA MET A 306 1.60 20.12 -7.56
C MET A 306 1.26 19.63 -6.15
N VAL A 307 0.97 18.33 -5.96
CA VAL A 307 0.74 17.75 -4.62
C VAL A 307 1.99 17.90 -3.76
N SER A 308 3.17 17.57 -4.30
CA SER A 308 4.44 17.74 -3.60
C SER A 308 4.68 19.22 -3.23
N ALA A 309 4.43 20.15 -4.15
CA ALA A 309 4.57 21.57 -3.89
C ALA A 309 3.63 22.10 -2.78
N VAL A 310 2.39 21.61 -2.75
CA VAL A 310 1.41 21.98 -1.69
C VAL A 310 1.81 21.39 -0.34
N ILE A 311 2.21 20.14 -0.26
CA ILE A 311 2.67 19.49 0.96
C ILE A 311 3.85 20.27 1.58
N HIS A 312 4.80 20.70 0.77
CA HIS A 312 5.99 21.43 1.21
C HIS A 312 5.77 22.97 1.26
N ARG A 313 4.52 23.44 1.17
CA ARG A 313 4.15 24.86 1.25
C ARG A 313 4.84 25.77 0.22
N ARG A 314 5.29 25.24 -0.91
CA ARG A 314 5.84 26.02 -2.02
C ARG A 314 4.75 26.77 -2.80
N ILE A 315 3.51 26.28 -2.72
CA ILE A 315 2.32 26.86 -3.35
C ILE A 315 1.09 26.59 -2.48
N ALA A 316 0.12 27.51 -2.47
CA ALA A 316 -1.16 27.26 -1.82
C ALA A 316 -2.03 26.27 -2.64
N ALA A 317 -2.88 25.49 -1.97
CA ALA A 317 -3.73 24.49 -2.63
C ALA A 317 -4.58 25.07 -3.77
N ARG A 318 -5.13 26.27 -3.57
CA ARG A 318 -5.95 26.99 -4.59
C ARG A 318 -5.13 27.38 -5.82
N ASP A 319 -3.90 27.84 -5.61
CA ASP A 319 -3.00 28.28 -6.70
C ASP A 319 -2.48 27.09 -7.50
N ALA A 320 -2.31 25.91 -6.86
CA ALA A 320 -1.94 24.67 -7.53
C ALA A 320 -2.99 24.26 -8.57
N VAL A 321 -4.28 24.36 -8.23
CA VAL A 321 -5.38 24.11 -9.18
C VAL A 321 -5.31 25.07 -10.35
N GLY A 322 -5.15 26.36 -10.09
CA GLY A 322 -5.00 27.38 -11.15
C GLY A 322 -3.81 27.09 -12.07
N SER A 323 -2.70 26.59 -11.53
CA SER A 323 -1.52 26.23 -12.31
C SER A 323 -1.77 25.04 -13.24
N LEU A 324 -2.50 24.01 -12.76
CA LEU A 324 -2.90 22.86 -13.60
C LEU A 324 -3.83 23.28 -14.72
N MET A 325 -4.78 24.18 -14.47
CA MET A 325 -5.77 24.64 -15.46
C MET A 325 -5.18 25.56 -16.56
N ARG A 326 -4.07 26.22 -16.29
CA ARG A 326 -3.35 27.08 -17.27
C ARG A 326 -2.41 26.32 -18.21
N ARG A 327 -2.28 25.01 -18.05
CA ARG A 327 -1.45 24.20 -18.96
C ARG A 327 -2.07 24.14 -20.37
N ASP A 328 -1.21 24.12 -21.38
CA ASP A 328 -1.65 23.97 -22.76
C ASP A 328 -2.50 22.71 -22.94
N SER A 329 -3.47 22.77 -23.86
CA SER A 329 -4.27 21.63 -24.25
C SER A 329 -3.37 20.55 -24.87
N ARG A 330 -3.61 19.30 -24.49
CA ARG A 330 -2.91 18.13 -25.06
C ARG A 330 -3.93 17.16 -25.62
N SER A 331 -3.50 16.32 -26.57
CA SER A 331 -4.32 15.19 -27.01
C SER A 331 -4.59 14.26 -25.84
N GLU A 332 -5.77 13.62 -25.83
CA GLU A 332 -6.20 12.73 -24.74
C GLU A 332 -5.40 11.41 -24.70
N GLY A 333 -4.74 11.05 -25.78
CA GLY A 333 -3.86 9.87 -25.84
C GLY A 333 -2.70 9.96 -24.83
N VAL A 334 -2.32 8.80 -24.31
CA VAL A 334 -1.19 8.62 -23.38
C VAL A 334 0.13 8.78 -24.10
#